data_a89b315fdd01b5eb7ddf7bd8f83b54a3
#
_entry.id   a89b315fdd01b5eb7ddf7bd8f83b54a3
#
_cell.length_a   1.000
_cell.length_b   1.000
_cell.length_c   1.000
_cell.angle_alpha   90.00
_cell.angle_beta   90.00
_cell.angle_gamma   90.00
#
_symmetry.space_group_name_H-M   'P 1'
#
loop_
_entity.id
_entity.type
_entity.pdbx_description
1 polymer ?
#
loop_
_entity_poly.entity_id
_entity_poly.type
_entity_poly.pdbx_seq_one_letter_code
_entity_poly.pdbx_strand_id
1 'polypeptide(L)' 'MTGDLISLLIHDLGLPADRLTDDAGLDHAGFDSLAVVELSVLLADRFGIDVSDSDIRNAATLGRLDLLITSRRSGR' A
#
# COMPACT_ATOMS: atom_id res chain seq x y z
N MET A 1 4.34 10.11 0.54
CA MET A 1 3.30 9.15 0.99
C MET A 1 2.57 9.69 2.20
N THR A 2 1.32 9.30 2.35
CA THR A 2 0.56 9.71 3.53
C THR A 2 1.04 8.97 4.77
N GLY A 3 0.92 9.63 5.92
CA GLY A 3 1.32 9.02 7.19
C GLY A 3 0.51 7.78 7.54
N ASP A 4 -0.76 7.76 7.16
CA ASP A 4 -1.64 6.61 7.42
C ASP A 4 -1.15 5.37 6.69
N LEU A 5 -0.75 5.50 5.43
CA LEU A 5 -0.24 4.38 4.66
C LEU A 5 1.09 3.89 5.21
N ILE A 6 2.01 4.79 5.51
CA ILE A 6 3.30 4.42 6.08
C ILE A 6 3.11 3.68 7.40
N SER A 7 2.26 4.20 8.27
CA SER A 7 1.98 3.59 9.56
C SER A 7 1.43 2.17 9.40
N LEU A 8 0.51 1.98 8.47
CA LEU A 8 -0.07 0.67 8.20
C LEU A 8 0.99 -0.31 7.69
N LEU A 9 1.84 0.14 6.76
CA LEU A 9 2.88 -0.71 6.19
C LEU A 9 3.89 -1.15 7.25
N ILE A 10 4.26 -0.26 8.15
CA ILE A 10 5.25 -0.58 9.18
C ILE A 10 4.64 -1.43 10.29
N HIS A 11 3.51 -1.01 10.83
CA HIS A 11 2.94 -1.62 12.03
C HIS A 11 2.10 -2.86 11.75
N ASP A 12 1.38 -2.87 10.66
CA ASP A 12 0.48 -3.99 10.36
C ASP A 12 1.13 -5.02 9.44
N LEU A 13 1.94 -4.59 8.49
CA LEU A 13 2.60 -5.50 7.57
C LEU A 13 4.06 -5.79 7.95
N GLY A 14 4.61 -5.03 8.87
CA GLY A 14 5.98 -5.26 9.35
C GLY A 14 7.07 -4.92 8.34
N LEU A 15 6.79 -4.01 7.40
CA LEU A 15 7.77 -3.64 6.40
C LEU A 15 8.83 -2.70 6.98
N PRO A 16 10.07 -2.76 6.48
CA PRO A 16 11.15 -1.93 7.00
C PRO A 16 10.98 -0.46 6.58
N ALA A 17 10.99 0.43 7.57
CA ALA A 17 10.73 1.84 7.35
C ALA A 17 11.75 2.48 6.40
N ASP A 18 13.00 2.03 6.44
CA ASP A 18 14.07 2.60 5.63
C ASP A 18 13.94 2.32 4.13
N ARG A 19 13.06 1.40 3.75
CA ARG A 19 12.82 1.06 2.35
C ARG A 19 11.53 1.67 1.80
N LEU A 20 10.79 2.41 2.63
CA LEU A 20 9.50 2.96 2.25
C LEU A 20 9.65 4.38 1.70
N THR A 21 10.17 4.47 0.48
CA THR A 21 10.31 5.73 -0.24
C THR A 21 9.36 5.73 -1.45
N ASP A 22 9.03 6.92 -1.94
CA ASP A 22 8.07 7.05 -3.03
C ASP A 22 8.48 6.32 -4.30
N ASP A 23 9.77 6.30 -4.61
CA ASP A 23 10.28 5.67 -5.81
C ASP A 23 10.64 4.19 -5.62
N ALA A 24 10.48 3.66 -4.41
CA ALA A 24 10.79 2.26 -4.15
C ALA A 24 9.81 1.35 -4.87
N GLY A 25 10.33 0.34 -5.56
CA GLY A 25 9.49 -0.72 -6.09
C GLY A 25 8.89 -1.54 -4.96
N LEU A 26 7.76 -2.17 -5.21
CA LEU A 26 7.09 -2.96 -4.17
C LEU A 26 7.99 -4.09 -3.66
N ASP A 27 8.69 -4.76 -4.56
CA ASP A 27 9.62 -5.82 -4.18
C ASP A 27 10.71 -5.32 -3.24
N HIS A 28 11.28 -4.16 -3.57
CA HIS A 28 12.33 -3.55 -2.76
C HIS A 28 11.82 -3.17 -1.37
N ALA A 29 10.57 -2.72 -1.30
CA ALA A 29 9.95 -2.34 -0.03
C ALA A 29 9.62 -3.55 0.85
N GLY A 30 9.65 -4.74 0.29
CA GLY A 30 9.40 -5.95 1.05
C GLY A 30 8.04 -6.60 0.80
N PHE A 31 7.31 -6.13 -0.21
CA PHE A 31 6.02 -6.73 -0.53
C PHE A 31 6.23 -8.10 -1.19
N ASP A 32 5.59 -9.11 -0.62
CA ASP A 32 5.44 -10.41 -1.27
C ASP A 32 3.95 -10.62 -1.56
N SER A 33 3.58 -11.80 -2.06
CA SER A 33 2.20 -12.09 -2.39
C SER A 33 1.27 -11.97 -1.18
N LEU A 34 1.74 -12.42 -0.04
CA LEU A 34 0.95 -12.35 1.19
C LEU A 34 0.74 -10.91 1.64
N ALA A 35 1.79 -10.09 1.60
CA ALA A 35 1.69 -8.71 2.00
C ALA A 35 0.73 -7.91 1.11
N VAL A 36 0.73 -8.21 -0.19
CA VAL A 36 -0.20 -7.57 -1.12
C VAL A 36 -1.65 -7.90 -0.76
N VAL A 37 -1.93 -9.17 -0.50
CA VAL A 37 -3.28 -9.59 -0.11
C VAL A 37 -3.68 -8.98 1.23
N GLU A 38 -2.77 -8.98 2.20
CA GLU A 38 -3.03 -8.37 3.50
C GLU A 38 -3.34 -6.88 3.39
N LEU A 39 -2.59 -6.17 2.55
CA LEU A 39 -2.84 -4.75 2.35
C LEU A 39 -4.23 -4.51 1.77
N SER A 40 -4.62 -5.30 0.77
CA SER A 40 -5.95 -5.20 0.17
C SER A 40 -7.05 -5.37 1.23
N VAL A 41 -6.91 -6.37 2.09
CA VAL A 41 -7.87 -6.64 3.16
C VAL A 41 -7.90 -5.51 4.18
N LEU A 42 -6.73 -5.02 4.59
CA LEU A 42 -6.65 -3.94 5.58
C LEU A 42 -7.24 -2.63 5.06
N LEU A 43 -7.02 -2.32 3.79
CA LEU A 43 -7.60 -1.12 3.19
C LEU A 43 -9.12 -1.18 3.18
N ALA A 44 -9.67 -2.34 2.83
CA ALA A 44 -11.12 -2.52 2.84
C ALA A 44 -11.67 -2.45 4.25
N ASP A 45 -10.99 -3.10 5.19
CA ASP A 45 -11.49 -3.27 6.56
C ASP A 45 -11.38 -1.99 7.38
N ARG A 46 -10.25 -1.28 7.28
CA ARG A 46 -9.99 -0.10 8.11
C ARG A 46 -10.42 1.21 7.49
N PHE A 47 -10.31 1.31 6.18
CA PHE A 47 -10.56 2.59 5.50
C PHE A 47 -11.73 2.54 4.53
N GLY A 48 -12.30 1.36 4.32
CA GLY A 48 -13.38 1.22 3.36
C GLY A 48 -12.95 1.46 1.92
N ILE A 49 -11.68 1.25 1.63
CA ILE A 49 -11.12 1.48 0.30
C ILE A 49 -11.06 0.15 -0.45
N ASP A 50 -11.67 0.11 -1.63
CA ASP A 50 -11.71 -1.07 -2.45
C ASP A 50 -10.55 -1.05 -3.45
N VAL A 51 -9.47 -1.74 -3.11
CA VAL A 51 -8.28 -1.87 -3.95
C VAL A 51 -7.91 -3.35 -4.00
N SER A 52 -7.92 -3.93 -5.19
CA SER A 52 -7.60 -5.34 -5.35
C SER A 52 -6.10 -5.59 -5.28
N ASP A 53 -5.71 -6.86 -5.11
CA ASP A 53 -4.30 -7.22 -5.15
C ASP A 53 -3.67 -6.93 -6.52
N SER A 54 -4.42 -7.10 -7.59
CA SER A 54 -3.96 -6.72 -8.93
C SER A 54 -3.67 -5.23 -9.02
N ASP A 55 -4.56 -4.41 -8.47
CA ASP A 55 -4.36 -2.95 -8.46
C ASP A 55 -3.07 -2.59 -7.73
N ILE A 56 -2.81 -3.24 -6.61
CA ILE A 56 -1.61 -2.98 -5.82
C ILE A 56 -0.36 -3.35 -6.62
N ARG A 57 -0.36 -4.52 -7.22
CA ARG A 57 0.78 -4.99 -8.01
C ARG A 57 1.05 -4.11 -9.21
N ASN A 58 0.01 -3.62 -9.86
CA ASN A 58 0.14 -2.77 -11.03
C ASN A 58 0.64 -1.36 -10.70
N ALA A 59 0.59 -0.97 -9.45
CA ALA A 59 1.09 0.34 -9.03
C ALA A 59 2.60 0.45 -9.20
N ALA A 60 3.33 -0.66 -9.05
CA ALA A 60 4.76 -0.78 -9.28
C ALA A 60 5.64 -0.10 -8.23
N THR A 61 5.32 1.09 -7.76
CA THR A 61 6.08 1.81 -6.74
C THR A 61 5.17 2.25 -5.60
N LEU A 62 5.78 2.55 -4.45
CA LEU A 62 5.00 3.01 -3.30
C LEU A 62 4.32 4.35 -3.56
N GLY A 63 4.99 5.24 -4.27
CA GLY A 63 4.39 6.53 -4.64
C GLY A 63 3.15 6.37 -5.48
N ARG A 64 3.20 5.48 -6.46
CA ARG A 64 2.04 5.19 -7.29
C ARG A 64 0.93 4.49 -6.51
N LEU A 65 1.31 3.60 -5.60
CA LEU A 65 0.34 2.94 -4.72
C LEU A 65 -0.36 3.96 -3.84
N ASP A 66 0.37 4.91 -3.30
CA ASP A 66 -0.20 5.98 -2.48
C ASP A 66 -1.19 6.82 -3.30
N LEU A 67 -0.83 7.17 -4.53
CA LEU A 67 -1.72 7.92 -5.41
C LEU A 67 -3.00 7.14 -5.71
N LEU A 68 -2.87 5.84 -5.95
CA LEU A 68 -4.04 4.98 -6.20
C LEU A 68 -4.97 4.96 -4.98
N ILE A 69 -4.42 4.77 -3.82
CA ILE A 69 -5.19 4.72 -2.58
C ILE A 69 -5.88 6.06 -2.32
N THR A 70 -5.13 7.15 -2.47
CA THR A 70 -5.69 8.50 -2.28
C THR A 70 -6.82 8.76 -3.27
N SER A 71 -6.65 8.34 -4.51
CA SER A 71 -7.68 8.49 -5.54
C SER A 71 -8.96 7.74 -5.16
N ARG A 72 -8.82 6.53 -4.65
CA ARG A 72 -9.98 5.72 -4.25
C ARG A 72 -10.66 6.26 -3.00
N ARG A 73 -9.90 6.89 -2.09
CA ARG A 73 -10.47 7.50 -0.89
C ARG A 73 -11.31 8.71 -1.21
N SER A 74 -10.87 9.53 -2.15
CA SER A 74 -11.51 10.81 -2.43
C SER A 74 -12.40 10.79 -3.65
N GLY A 75 -12.41 9.72 -4.41
CA GLY A 75 -13.10 9.63 -5.69
C GLY A 75 -14.51 9.09 -5.65
N ARG A 76 -15.14 9.06 -4.50
CA ARG A 76 -16.50 8.52 -4.36
C ARG A 76 -17.55 9.46 -4.88
#